data_3bf37bd051a39a2cdacbb25ccd55923b
#
_entry.id   3bf37bd051a39a2cdacbb25ccd55923b
#
_cell.length_a   1.000
_cell.length_b   1.000
_cell.length_c   1.000
_cell.angle_alpha   90.00
_cell.angle_beta   90.00
_cell.angle_gamma   90.00
#
_symmetry.space_group_name_H-M   'P 1'
#
loop_
_entity.id
_entity.type
_entity.pdbx_description
1 polymer ?
#
loop_
_entity_poly.entity_id
_entity_poly.type
_entity_poly.pdbx_seq_one_letter_code
_entity_poly.pdbx_strand_id
1 'polypeptide(L)'
;MTLSAWKKELTDLGPAIPNRVAYAAAHVVVKDESGESVDWAATDAQRIFLNRHGFGIAEAMDTAQRFDLGWDVAKTLIERTAALNLENGFAAGASGDHAKPRAPVELSAAVAWQVNFIREAGGLPVILPMPVLAAKQASADEFVQVYADILTASQGPILLHWLGPMFLTGLENYFPDDSFERIMALDTDRIVGAKISLLDASREISIRQGLASAGQIIYTGDDFHFAELIAGVGDQVGEYSHALLGILDAIARPAGLAFQFLSHGLHHRFLEIMKPCENLSRHLFQDPTCHYKAGIAYLSWLDGRQVNPWLPLRADRERDASHYQTLLDLALDARVFADASAAKAKAKNI
;
A
#
# COMPACT_ATOMS: atom_id res chain seq x y z
N MET A 1 12.78 -8.17 22.31
CA MET A 1 14.10 -7.50 22.08
C MET A 1 13.88 -6.02 21.74
N THR A 2 14.91 -5.16 21.74
CA THR A 2 14.84 -3.74 21.33
C THR A 2 15.24 -3.57 19.87
N LEU A 3 14.87 -2.45 19.24
CA LEU A 3 15.34 -2.12 17.88
C LEU A 3 16.87 -2.14 17.76
N SER A 4 17.57 -1.66 18.78
CA SER A 4 19.04 -1.66 18.81
C SER A 4 19.63 -3.07 18.88
N ALA A 5 18.99 -3.99 19.60
CA ALA A 5 19.43 -5.39 19.66
C ALA A 5 19.24 -6.09 18.31
N TRP A 6 18.12 -5.87 17.63
CA TRP A 6 17.89 -6.39 16.29
C TRP A 6 18.87 -5.83 15.26
N LYS A 7 19.14 -4.51 15.30
CA LYS A 7 20.15 -3.89 14.42
C LYS A 7 21.53 -4.49 14.62
N LYS A 8 21.94 -4.75 15.89
CA LYS A 8 23.22 -5.41 16.19
C LYS A 8 23.27 -6.82 15.60
N GLU A 9 22.23 -7.63 15.81
CA GLU A 9 22.14 -8.99 15.26
C GLU A 9 22.25 -8.98 13.71
N LEU A 10 21.56 -8.07 13.02
CA LEU A 10 21.67 -7.91 11.57
C LEU A 10 23.06 -7.46 11.12
N THR A 11 23.73 -6.59 11.89
CA THR A 11 25.11 -6.19 11.60
C THR A 11 26.05 -7.38 11.68
N ASP A 12 25.86 -8.26 12.66
CA ASP A 12 26.66 -9.48 12.84
C ASP A 12 26.41 -10.51 11.72
N LEU A 13 25.20 -10.52 11.12
CA LEU A 13 24.86 -11.38 9.97
C LEU A 13 25.43 -10.85 8.63
N GLY A 14 25.64 -9.55 8.50
CA GLY A 14 26.09 -8.90 7.26
C GLY A 14 24.94 -8.62 6.27
N PRO A 15 25.27 -8.26 5.01
CA PRO A 15 24.26 -7.95 3.99
C PRO A 15 23.59 -9.23 3.45
N ALA A 16 22.29 -9.13 3.13
CA ALA A 16 21.53 -10.16 2.42
C ALA A 16 20.84 -9.59 1.17
N ILE A 17 20.59 -10.45 0.20
CA ILE A 17 19.81 -10.09 -0.99
C ILE A 17 18.33 -10.13 -0.60
N PRO A 18 17.57 -9.05 -0.81
CA PRO A 18 16.14 -9.04 -0.53
C PRO A 18 15.38 -10.12 -1.30
N ASN A 19 14.61 -10.95 -0.60
CA ASN A 19 13.81 -12.02 -1.18
C ASN A 19 12.30 -11.67 -1.24
N ARG A 20 11.92 -10.51 -0.78
CA ARG A 20 10.57 -9.95 -0.86
C ARG A 20 10.64 -8.50 -1.33
N VAL A 21 9.77 -8.15 -2.28
CA VAL A 21 9.53 -6.74 -2.65
C VAL A 21 8.45 -6.17 -1.76
N ALA A 22 8.66 -4.97 -1.23
CA ALA A 22 7.70 -4.31 -0.37
C ALA A 22 7.54 -2.83 -0.76
N TYR A 23 6.31 -2.46 -1.10
CA TYR A 23 5.91 -1.06 -1.34
C TYR A 23 5.10 -0.56 -0.15
N ALA A 24 5.53 0.54 0.46
CA ALA A 24 4.78 1.25 1.49
C ALA A 24 3.84 2.27 0.83
N ALA A 25 2.54 2.13 1.04
CA ALA A 25 1.59 3.12 0.55
C ALA A 25 1.66 4.36 1.45
N ALA A 26 2.15 5.47 0.89
CA ALA A 26 2.50 6.67 1.63
C ALA A 26 1.34 7.67 1.68
N HIS A 27 1.11 8.23 2.87
CA HIS A 27 0.11 9.29 3.05
C HIS A 27 0.62 10.66 2.59
N VAL A 28 -0.29 11.63 2.51
CA VAL A 28 -0.01 13.03 2.17
C VAL A 28 -0.01 13.86 3.45
N VAL A 29 1.03 14.65 3.64
CA VAL A 29 1.19 15.54 4.81
C VAL A 29 0.60 16.91 4.51
N VAL A 30 -0.12 17.48 5.47
CA VAL A 30 -0.68 18.85 5.38
C VAL A 30 0.07 19.84 6.25
N LYS A 31 0.02 21.11 5.85
CA LYS A 31 0.77 22.19 6.54
C LYS A 31 0.21 22.50 7.93
N ASP A 32 -1.11 22.45 8.06
CA ASP A 32 -1.82 22.88 9.27
C ASP A 32 -3.15 22.13 9.46
N GLU A 33 -3.87 22.50 10.50
CA GLU A 33 -5.13 21.86 10.90
C GLU A 33 -6.30 22.10 9.92
N SER A 34 -6.19 23.02 8.97
CA SER A 34 -7.22 23.21 7.95
C SER A 34 -7.33 22.00 7.01
N GLY A 35 -6.21 21.30 6.78
CA GLY A 35 -6.12 20.20 5.84
C GLY A 35 -6.21 20.63 4.37
N GLU A 36 -6.23 21.94 4.09
CA GLU A 36 -6.42 22.47 2.73
C GLU A 36 -5.16 22.46 1.88
N SER A 37 -3.99 22.57 2.52
CA SER A 37 -2.71 22.74 1.84
C SER A 37 -1.76 21.59 2.11
N VAL A 38 -1.28 20.95 1.05
CA VAL A 38 -0.24 19.91 1.13
C VAL A 38 1.10 20.53 1.54
N ASP A 39 1.77 19.93 2.51
CA ASP A 39 3.18 20.16 2.79
C ASP A 39 4.03 19.23 1.92
N TRP A 40 4.41 19.72 0.76
CA TRP A 40 5.18 18.95 -0.22
C TRP A 40 6.55 18.52 0.31
N ALA A 41 7.20 19.36 1.12
CA ALA A 41 8.51 19.02 1.68
C ALA A 41 8.42 17.89 2.70
N ALA A 42 7.43 17.93 3.60
CA ALA A 42 7.19 16.85 4.56
C ALA A 42 6.67 15.59 3.85
N THR A 43 5.85 15.73 2.80
CA THR A 43 5.37 14.63 1.97
C THR A 43 6.53 13.89 1.28
N ASP A 44 7.50 14.61 0.70
CA ASP A 44 8.72 14.02 0.12
C ASP A 44 9.61 13.38 1.19
N ALA A 45 9.78 14.06 2.34
CA ALA A 45 10.56 13.52 3.45
C ALA A 45 10.01 12.19 3.96
N GLN A 46 8.68 12.02 3.94
CA GLN A 46 8.04 10.75 4.28
C GLN A 46 8.43 9.65 3.28
N ARG A 47 8.42 9.91 1.96
CA ARG A 47 8.86 8.95 0.93
C ARG A 47 10.32 8.56 1.13
N ILE A 48 11.19 9.54 1.35
CA ILE A 48 12.62 9.29 1.63
C ILE A 48 12.80 8.46 2.92
N PHE A 49 12.01 8.73 3.95
CA PHE A 49 12.03 7.96 5.19
C PHE A 49 11.67 6.48 4.95
N LEU A 50 10.60 6.20 4.22
CA LEU A 50 10.18 4.85 3.88
C LEU A 50 11.24 4.11 3.05
N ASN A 51 11.79 4.79 2.05
CA ASN A 51 12.81 4.22 1.17
C ASN A 51 14.09 3.84 1.94
N ARG A 52 14.52 4.67 2.91
CA ARG A 52 15.67 4.38 3.79
C ARG A 52 15.46 3.15 4.69
N HIS A 53 14.22 2.70 4.86
CA HIS A 53 13.88 1.48 5.58
C HIS A 53 13.71 0.25 4.67
N GLY A 54 14.09 0.37 3.39
CA GLY A 54 14.09 -0.71 2.41
C GLY A 54 12.79 -0.85 1.62
N PHE A 55 11.88 0.13 1.68
CA PHE A 55 10.60 0.08 0.96
C PHE A 55 10.62 0.91 -0.32
N GLY A 56 10.07 0.34 -1.40
CA GLY A 56 9.56 1.14 -2.50
C GLY A 56 8.30 1.90 -2.07
N ILE A 57 7.90 2.91 -2.85
CA ILE A 57 6.73 3.73 -2.54
C ILE A 57 5.54 3.27 -3.37
N ALA A 58 4.40 2.99 -2.72
CA ALA A 58 3.13 2.88 -3.42
C ALA A 58 2.45 4.26 -3.41
N GLU A 59 2.52 4.94 -4.56
CA GLU A 59 2.16 6.34 -4.72
C GLU A 59 0.76 6.51 -5.30
N ALA A 60 0.10 7.61 -4.95
CA ALA A 60 -1.17 8.03 -5.54
C ALA A 60 -2.25 6.93 -5.50
N MET A 61 -2.32 6.23 -4.39
CA MET A 61 -3.32 5.19 -4.10
C MET A 61 -4.26 5.63 -2.97
N ASP A 62 -4.99 4.69 -2.35
CA ASP A 62 -5.95 5.00 -1.29
C ASP A 62 -5.31 5.71 -0.08
N THR A 63 -4.13 5.27 0.37
CA THR A 63 -3.43 5.91 1.50
C THR A 63 -3.09 7.39 1.22
N ALA A 64 -2.83 7.74 -0.03
CA ALA A 64 -2.63 9.12 -0.48
C ALA A 64 -3.95 9.85 -0.79
N GLN A 65 -5.09 9.33 -0.38
CA GLN A 65 -6.43 9.89 -0.62
C GLN A 65 -6.69 10.21 -2.11
N ARG A 66 -6.30 9.28 -3.02
CA ARG A 66 -6.36 9.45 -4.47
C ARG A 66 -7.67 10.03 -4.97
N PHE A 67 -8.78 9.45 -4.51
CA PHE A 67 -10.12 9.81 -5.02
C PHE A 67 -10.67 11.09 -4.39
N ASP A 68 -10.18 11.47 -3.20
CA ASP A 68 -10.59 12.70 -2.52
C ASP A 68 -9.82 13.91 -3.06
N LEU A 69 -8.50 13.77 -3.25
CA LEU A 69 -7.60 14.84 -3.69
C LEU A 69 -7.56 15.03 -5.22
N GLY A 70 -7.96 13.99 -5.96
CA GLY A 70 -8.06 14.02 -7.42
C GLY A 70 -6.73 13.93 -8.16
N TRP A 71 -6.84 13.99 -9.50
CA TRP A 71 -5.72 13.72 -10.40
C TRP A 71 -4.58 14.72 -10.29
N ASP A 72 -4.85 16.03 -10.12
CA ASP A 72 -3.78 17.03 -10.12
C ASP A 72 -2.79 16.81 -8.96
N VAL A 73 -3.30 16.47 -7.77
CA VAL A 73 -2.46 16.09 -6.63
C VAL A 73 -1.76 14.77 -6.89
N ALA A 74 -2.46 13.77 -7.40
CA ALA A 74 -1.90 12.46 -7.71
C ALA A 74 -0.78 12.54 -8.75
N LYS A 75 -0.98 13.34 -9.82
CA LYS A 75 0.04 13.62 -10.82
C LYS A 75 1.28 14.24 -10.18
N THR A 76 1.09 15.27 -9.35
CA THR A 76 2.18 15.94 -8.65
C THR A 76 2.95 14.98 -7.74
N LEU A 77 2.25 14.09 -7.01
CA LEU A 77 2.87 13.06 -6.19
C LEU A 77 3.75 12.11 -7.01
N ILE A 78 3.26 11.63 -8.17
CA ILE A 78 4.00 10.73 -9.06
C ILE A 78 5.26 11.43 -9.59
N GLU A 79 5.12 12.66 -10.11
CA GLU A 79 6.25 13.44 -10.66
C GLU A 79 7.31 13.74 -9.58
N ARG A 80 6.90 14.10 -8.35
CA ARG A 80 7.81 14.34 -7.24
C ARG A 80 8.51 13.08 -6.78
N THR A 81 7.78 11.97 -6.61
CA THR A 81 8.37 10.69 -6.21
C THR A 81 9.38 10.18 -7.24
N ALA A 82 9.07 10.32 -8.53
CA ALA A 82 10.03 10.03 -9.61
C ALA A 82 11.31 10.88 -9.48
N ALA A 83 11.17 12.17 -9.21
CA ALA A 83 12.32 13.10 -9.05
C ALA A 83 13.20 12.79 -7.83
N LEU A 84 12.71 12.08 -6.82
CA LEU A 84 13.49 11.65 -5.66
C LEU A 84 14.52 10.57 -5.98
N ASN A 85 14.43 9.90 -7.13
CA ASN A 85 15.34 8.82 -7.55
C ASN A 85 15.59 7.78 -6.45
N LEU A 86 14.51 7.25 -5.88
CA LEU A 86 14.53 6.35 -4.74
C LEU A 86 15.12 4.98 -5.13
N GLU A 87 16.01 4.45 -4.30
CA GLU A 87 16.73 3.19 -4.56
C GLU A 87 15.77 2.00 -4.77
N ASN A 88 14.69 1.93 -3.97
CA ASN A 88 13.71 0.84 -4.06
C ASN A 88 12.55 1.14 -5.03
N GLY A 89 12.66 2.22 -5.82
CA GLY A 89 11.67 2.60 -6.82
C GLY A 89 10.29 2.97 -6.25
N PHE A 90 9.30 2.99 -7.14
CA PHE A 90 7.91 3.22 -6.75
C PHE A 90 6.93 2.51 -7.70
N ALA A 91 5.74 2.22 -7.17
CA ALA A 91 4.56 1.84 -7.93
C ALA A 91 3.50 2.93 -7.76
N ALA A 92 2.64 3.14 -8.75
CA ALA A 92 1.61 4.19 -8.64
C ALA A 92 0.26 3.78 -9.24
N GLY A 93 -0.82 4.34 -8.68
CA GLY A 93 -2.18 4.02 -9.07
C GLY A 93 -2.62 4.67 -10.38
N ALA A 94 -3.21 3.88 -11.28
CA ALA A 94 -3.87 4.31 -12.52
C ALA A 94 -5.37 3.99 -12.45
N SER A 95 -6.25 5.00 -12.57
CA SER A 95 -7.71 4.84 -12.49
C SER A 95 -8.47 5.55 -13.63
N GLY A 96 -7.78 6.36 -14.44
CA GLY A 96 -8.41 7.13 -15.53
C GLY A 96 -9.25 8.33 -15.07
N ASP A 97 -9.23 8.67 -13.79
CA ASP A 97 -10.06 9.70 -13.15
C ASP A 97 -9.83 11.13 -13.69
N HIS A 98 -8.69 11.42 -14.32
CA HIS A 98 -8.41 12.70 -14.97
C HIS A 98 -9.39 13.02 -16.10
N ALA A 99 -9.88 12.01 -16.82
CA ALA A 99 -10.79 12.17 -17.95
C ALA A 99 -12.27 12.09 -17.55
N LYS A 100 -12.57 11.69 -16.29
CA LYS A 100 -13.95 11.48 -15.80
C LYS A 100 -14.78 10.61 -16.75
N PRO A 101 -14.31 9.41 -17.12
CA PRO A 101 -14.91 8.58 -18.16
C PRO A 101 -16.32 8.15 -17.77
N ARG A 102 -17.23 8.11 -18.77
CA ARG A 102 -18.64 7.69 -18.60
C ARG A 102 -18.96 6.38 -19.31
N ALA A 103 -18.13 5.97 -20.25
CA ALA A 103 -18.29 4.74 -21.01
C ALA A 103 -17.05 3.84 -20.88
N PRO A 104 -17.18 2.50 -21.04
CA PRO A 104 -16.05 1.57 -20.96
C PRO A 104 -14.89 1.91 -21.90
N VAL A 105 -15.18 2.30 -23.15
CA VAL A 105 -14.14 2.69 -24.12
C VAL A 105 -13.38 3.96 -23.73
N GLU A 106 -14.07 4.93 -23.12
CA GLU A 106 -13.42 6.13 -22.57
C GLU A 106 -12.57 5.78 -21.35
N LEU A 107 -13.05 4.84 -20.52
CA LEU A 107 -12.38 4.37 -19.32
C LEU A 107 -11.08 3.66 -19.67
N SER A 108 -11.10 2.69 -20.60
CA SER A 108 -9.90 1.96 -21.00
C SER A 108 -8.82 2.89 -21.57
N ALA A 109 -9.21 3.84 -22.43
CA ALA A 109 -8.29 4.83 -22.98
C ALA A 109 -7.69 5.74 -21.88
N ALA A 110 -8.50 6.20 -20.92
CA ALA A 110 -8.06 7.04 -19.83
C ALA A 110 -7.11 6.29 -18.87
N VAL A 111 -7.42 5.05 -18.51
CA VAL A 111 -6.53 4.22 -17.67
C VAL A 111 -5.23 3.94 -18.39
N ALA A 112 -5.25 3.55 -19.67
CA ALA A 112 -4.06 3.30 -20.46
C ALA A 112 -3.15 4.53 -20.56
N TRP A 113 -3.72 5.73 -20.67
CA TRP A 113 -2.95 6.97 -20.64
C TRP A 113 -2.21 7.14 -19.31
N GLN A 114 -2.87 6.90 -18.16
CA GLN A 114 -2.21 6.96 -16.85
C GLN A 114 -1.17 5.86 -16.66
N VAL A 115 -1.41 4.65 -17.16
CA VAL A 115 -0.42 3.56 -17.16
C VAL A 115 0.86 4.01 -17.87
N ASN A 116 0.73 4.59 -19.07
CA ASN A 116 1.87 5.09 -19.83
C ASN A 116 2.56 6.26 -19.12
N PHE A 117 1.80 7.21 -18.55
CA PHE A 117 2.34 8.33 -17.77
C PHE A 117 3.20 7.85 -16.57
N ILE A 118 2.68 6.90 -15.78
CA ILE A 118 3.41 6.35 -14.61
C ILE A 118 4.69 5.64 -15.08
N ARG A 119 4.61 4.85 -16.15
CA ARG A 119 5.75 4.14 -16.72
C ARG A 119 6.82 5.12 -17.23
N GLU A 120 6.42 6.18 -17.92
CA GLU A 120 7.35 7.21 -18.40
C GLU A 120 8.03 7.95 -17.25
N ALA A 121 7.36 8.08 -16.09
CA ALA A 121 7.94 8.59 -14.86
C ALA A 121 8.87 7.56 -14.16
N GLY A 122 9.00 6.33 -14.67
CA GLY A 122 9.83 5.28 -14.10
C GLY A 122 9.17 4.44 -13.01
N GLY A 123 7.85 4.58 -12.79
CA GLY A 123 7.08 3.81 -11.82
C GLY A 123 6.46 2.54 -12.40
N LEU A 124 6.11 1.58 -11.54
CA LEU A 124 5.31 0.41 -11.87
C LEU A 124 3.82 0.77 -11.77
N PRO A 125 3.05 0.76 -12.89
CA PRO A 125 1.62 1.07 -12.82
C PRO A 125 0.83 -0.01 -12.08
N VAL A 126 -0.08 0.43 -11.21
CA VAL A 126 -1.07 -0.41 -10.54
C VAL A 126 -2.45 0.03 -11.01
N ILE A 127 -3.16 -0.80 -11.77
CA ILE A 127 -4.52 -0.48 -12.19
C ILE A 127 -5.44 -0.57 -10.98
N LEU A 128 -5.92 0.58 -10.52
CA LEU A 128 -6.86 0.70 -9.41
C LEU A 128 -8.25 0.19 -9.82
N PRO A 129 -9.10 -0.16 -8.85
CA PRO A 129 -10.50 -0.45 -9.14
C PRO A 129 -11.16 0.68 -9.92
N MET A 130 -12.02 0.30 -10.83
CA MET A 130 -12.77 1.20 -11.70
C MET A 130 -14.25 1.26 -11.26
N PRO A 131 -14.64 2.21 -10.38
CA PRO A 131 -16.01 2.27 -9.84
C PRO A 131 -17.10 2.36 -10.92
N VAL A 132 -16.75 2.87 -12.10
CA VAL A 132 -17.68 2.94 -13.24
C VAL A 132 -18.15 1.55 -13.68
N LEU A 133 -17.28 0.53 -13.64
CA LEU A 133 -17.66 -0.86 -14.00
C LEU A 133 -18.53 -1.46 -12.91
N ALA A 134 -18.17 -1.27 -11.64
CA ALA A 134 -18.96 -1.77 -10.51
C ALA A 134 -20.36 -1.13 -10.48
N ALA A 135 -20.46 0.20 -10.64
CA ALA A 135 -21.73 0.91 -10.64
C ALA A 135 -22.66 0.51 -11.81
N LYS A 136 -22.10 0.07 -12.92
CA LYS A 136 -22.85 -0.47 -14.06
C LYS A 136 -23.21 -1.94 -13.92
N GLN A 137 -22.73 -2.61 -12.88
CA GLN A 137 -22.84 -4.05 -12.72
C GLN A 137 -22.35 -4.78 -13.99
N ALA A 138 -21.19 -4.35 -14.50
CA ALA A 138 -20.61 -4.88 -15.72
C ALA A 138 -20.38 -6.40 -15.59
N SER A 139 -20.65 -7.13 -16.66
CA SER A 139 -20.43 -8.57 -16.74
C SER A 139 -18.95 -8.94 -16.73
N ALA A 140 -18.62 -10.21 -16.48
CA ALA A 140 -17.26 -10.71 -16.58
C ALA A 140 -16.64 -10.42 -17.95
N ASP A 141 -17.38 -10.58 -19.03
CA ASP A 141 -16.90 -10.30 -20.38
C ASP A 141 -16.60 -8.81 -20.60
N GLU A 142 -17.41 -7.90 -20.06
CA GLU A 142 -17.15 -6.46 -20.13
C GLU A 142 -15.92 -6.08 -19.32
N PHE A 143 -15.69 -6.67 -18.13
CA PHE A 143 -14.45 -6.50 -17.38
C PHE A 143 -13.25 -6.94 -18.20
N VAL A 144 -13.27 -8.17 -18.74
CA VAL A 144 -12.17 -8.72 -19.56
C VAL A 144 -11.89 -7.82 -20.77
N GLN A 145 -12.92 -7.33 -21.46
CA GLN A 145 -12.75 -6.47 -22.63
C GLN A 145 -12.08 -5.13 -22.26
N VAL A 146 -12.49 -4.49 -21.15
CA VAL A 146 -11.89 -3.21 -20.70
C VAL A 146 -10.40 -3.40 -20.40
N TYR A 147 -10.01 -4.48 -19.73
CA TYR A 147 -8.60 -4.74 -19.44
C TYR A 147 -7.81 -5.12 -20.69
N ALA A 148 -8.40 -5.84 -21.65
CA ALA A 148 -7.78 -6.12 -22.95
C ALA A 148 -7.53 -4.83 -23.75
N ASP A 149 -8.47 -3.90 -23.72
CA ASP A 149 -8.33 -2.59 -24.37
C ASP A 149 -7.25 -1.74 -23.70
N ILE A 150 -7.16 -1.77 -22.35
CA ILE A 150 -6.07 -1.11 -21.60
C ILE A 150 -4.72 -1.66 -22.01
N LEU A 151 -4.58 -2.99 -22.07
CA LEU A 151 -3.35 -3.66 -22.52
C LEU A 151 -2.99 -3.28 -23.94
N THR A 152 -3.95 -3.20 -24.85
CA THR A 152 -3.72 -2.81 -26.23
C THR A 152 -3.20 -1.37 -26.36
N ALA A 153 -3.72 -0.45 -25.54
CA ALA A 153 -3.40 0.98 -25.59
C ALA A 153 -2.25 1.42 -24.68
N SER A 154 -1.70 0.50 -23.87
CA SER A 154 -0.58 0.77 -22.93
C SER A 154 0.59 -0.14 -23.22
N GLN A 155 1.72 0.08 -22.51
CA GLN A 155 2.95 -0.71 -22.67
C GLN A 155 3.58 -1.06 -21.30
N GLY A 156 4.46 -2.04 -21.30
CA GLY A 156 5.27 -2.48 -20.15
C GLY A 156 4.48 -3.26 -19.10
N PRO A 157 5.14 -3.63 -18.00
CA PRO A 157 4.54 -4.41 -16.93
C PRO A 157 3.53 -3.57 -16.13
N ILE A 158 2.50 -4.24 -15.64
CA ILE A 158 1.46 -3.67 -14.78
C ILE A 158 1.13 -4.63 -13.63
N LEU A 159 0.60 -4.06 -12.55
CA LEU A 159 -0.11 -4.80 -11.50
C LEU A 159 -1.62 -4.49 -11.57
N LEU A 160 -2.44 -5.46 -11.25
CA LEU A 160 -3.86 -5.23 -10.96
C LEU A 160 -4.06 -4.92 -9.47
N HIS A 161 -5.18 -4.31 -9.11
CA HIS A 161 -5.57 -4.13 -7.71
C HIS A 161 -7.00 -4.62 -7.46
N TRP A 162 -7.14 -5.68 -6.69
CA TRP A 162 -8.42 -6.14 -6.17
C TRP A 162 -8.64 -5.56 -4.78
N LEU A 163 -9.49 -4.54 -4.68
CA LEU A 163 -9.81 -3.82 -3.45
C LEU A 163 -11.19 -4.22 -2.95
N GLY A 164 -11.29 -4.54 -1.67
CA GLY A 164 -12.57 -4.89 -1.04
C GLY A 164 -13.44 -3.67 -0.70
N PRO A 165 -14.76 -3.88 -0.52
CA PRO A 165 -15.73 -2.82 -0.25
C PRO A 165 -15.51 -2.11 1.09
N MET A 166 -14.77 -2.70 2.03
CA MET A 166 -14.41 -2.07 3.31
C MET A 166 -13.50 -0.84 3.14
N PHE A 167 -12.78 -0.74 2.01
CA PHE A 167 -11.94 0.41 1.67
C PHE A 167 -12.69 1.43 0.81
N LEU A 168 -13.53 0.94 -0.12
CA LEU A 168 -14.29 1.78 -1.05
C LEU A 168 -15.65 1.12 -1.30
N THR A 169 -16.71 1.75 -0.83
CA THR A 169 -18.08 1.28 -1.03
C THR A 169 -18.45 1.17 -2.51
N GLY A 170 -19.26 0.19 -2.86
CA GLY A 170 -19.68 -0.07 -4.24
C GLY A 170 -18.78 -1.06 -4.99
N LEU A 171 -17.81 -1.69 -4.30
CA LEU A 171 -16.94 -2.72 -4.88
C LEU A 171 -17.30 -4.15 -4.45
N GLU A 172 -18.52 -4.39 -3.96
CA GLU A 172 -18.94 -5.68 -3.38
C GLU A 172 -18.76 -6.85 -4.34
N ASN A 173 -18.96 -6.64 -5.61
CA ASN A 173 -18.81 -7.63 -6.67
C ASN A 173 -17.78 -7.20 -7.73
N TYR A 174 -16.73 -6.50 -7.31
CA TYR A 174 -15.65 -6.17 -8.22
C TYR A 174 -14.93 -7.45 -8.66
N PHE A 175 -14.67 -7.59 -9.94
CA PHE A 175 -14.28 -8.83 -10.60
C PHE A 175 -15.34 -9.95 -10.44
N PRO A 176 -16.51 -9.81 -11.12
CA PRO A 176 -17.55 -10.81 -11.06
C PRO A 176 -17.11 -12.14 -11.70
N ASP A 177 -17.66 -13.24 -11.20
CA ASP A 177 -17.45 -14.62 -11.68
C ASP A 177 -15.94 -14.97 -11.79
N ASP A 178 -15.48 -15.35 -12.98
CA ASP A 178 -14.10 -15.71 -13.32
C ASP A 178 -13.30 -14.58 -13.97
N SER A 179 -13.81 -13.35 -13.93
CA SER A 179 -13.21 -12.22 -14.65
C SER A 179 -11.80 -11.91 -14.20
N PHE A 180 -11.47 -12.05 -12.90
CA PHE A 180 -10.13 -11.80 -12.40
C PHE A 180 -9.11 -12.77 -13.02
N GLU A 181 -9.39 -14.07 -12.95
CA GLU A 181 -8.52 -15.11 -13.48
C GLU A 181 -8.35 -14.97 -15.02
N ARG A 182 -9.44 -14.66 -15.72
CA ARG A 182 -9.41 -14.42 -17.17
C ARG A 182 -8.58 -13.18 -17.53
N ILE A 183 -8.69 -12.11 -16.77
CA ILE A 183 -7.87 -10.90 -16.97
C ILE A 183 -6.40 -11.19 -16.70
N MET A 184 -6.07 -11.87 -15.60
CA MET A 184 -4.70 -12.27 -15.29
C MET A 184 -4.08 -13.11 -16.41
N ALA A 185 -4.87 -13.91 -17.13
CA ALA A 185 -4.44 -14.74 -18.23
C ALA A 185 -4.34 -14.03 -19.60
N LEU A 186 -4.77 -12.75 -19.73
CA LEU A 186 -4.74 -12.03 -21.01
C LEU A 186 -3.32 -11.85 -21.57
N ASP A 187 -2.37 -11.53 -20.70
CA ASP A 187 -0.97 -11.29 -21.08
C ASP A 187 -0.09 -11.47 -19.82
N THR A 188 0.41 -12.69 -19.61
CA THR A 188 1.20 -13.05 -18.42
C THR A 188 2.58 -12.42 -18.39
N ASP A 189 3.10 -11.96 -19.52
CA ASP A 189 4.37 -11.23 -19.58
C ASP A 189 4.21 -9.78 -19.09
N ARG A 190 3.04 -9.20 -19.28
CA ARG A 190 2.75 -7.81 -18.93
C ARG A 190 1.99 -7.67 -17.61
N ILE A 191 1.02 -8.53 -17.32
CA ILE A 191 0.36 -8.57 -16.01
C ILE A 191 1.23 -9.38 -15.07
N VAL A 192 2.22 -8.72 -14.45
CA VAL A 192 3.24 -9.41 -13.63
C VAL A 192 2.73 -9.83 -12.25
N GLY A 193 1.53 -9.43 -11.88
CA GLY A 193 0.91 -9.79 -10.62
C GLY A 193 -0.27 -8.91 -10.24
N ALA A 194 -0.72 -9.05 -9.00
CA ALA A 194 -1.81 -8.24 -8.48
C ALA A 194 -1.61 -7.90 -7.00
N LYS A 195 -2.10 -6.73 -6.59
CA LYS A 195 -2.35 -6.39 -5.18
C LYS A 195 -3.72 -6.91 -4.77
N ILE A 196 -3.79 -7.68 -3.67
CA ILE A 196 -5.03 -8.21 -3.11
C ILE A 196 -5.29 -7.54 -1.75
N SER A 197 -6.40 -6.80 -1.64
CA SER A 197 -6.81 -6.07 -0.43
C SER A 197 -8.24 -6.47 -0.05
N LEU A 198 -8.45 -7.77 0.23
CA LEU A 198 -9.74 -8.34 0.59
C LEU A 198 -9.87 -8.61 2.09
N LEU A 199 -8.79 -8.50 2.87
CA LEU A 199 -8.69 -8.85 4.29
C LEU A 199 -9.10 -10.31 4.57
N ASP A 200 -8.82 -11.19 3.62
CA ASP A 200 -9.07 -12.64 3.65
C ASP A 200 -7.82 -13.39 3.20
N ALA A 201 -7.03 -13.83 4.17
CA ALA A 201 -5.79 -14.55 3.92
C ALA A 201 -6.00 -15.85 3.14
N SER A 202 -7.10 -16.58 3.41
CA SER A 202 -7.39 -17.84 2.73
C SER A 202 -7.67 -17.62 1.24
N ARG A 203 -8.42 -16.58 0.92
CA ARG A 203 -8.69 -16.16 -0.46
C ARG A 203 -7.42 -15.74 -1.17
N GLU A 204 -6.57 -14.94 -0.53
CA GLU A 204 -5.29 -14.51 -1.11
C GLU A 204 -4.37 -15.70 -1.39
N ILE A 205 -4.25 -16.65 -0.44
CA ILE A 205 -3.45 -17.87 -0.61
C ILE A 205 -3.94 -18.68 -1.82
N SER A 206 -5.27 -18.85 -1.95
CA SER A 206 -5.87 -19.58 -3.09
C SER A 206 -5.54 -18.90 -4.42
N ILE A 207 -5.67 -17.57 -4.49
CA ILE A 207 -5.37 -16.78 -5.69
C ILE A 207 -3.88 -16.91 -6.06
N ARG A 208 -2.96 -16.72 -5.12
CA ARG A 208 -1.52 -16.77 -5.40
C ARG A 208 -1.07 -18.15 -5.87
N GLN A 209 -1.66 -19.22 -5.32
CA GLN A 209 -1.37 -20.58 -5.76
C GLN A 209 -1.89 -20.85 -7.18
N GLY A 210 -3.07 -20.34 -7.52
CA GLY A 210 -3.63 -20.44 -8.87
C GLY A 210 -2.79 -19.74 -9.94
N LEU A 211 -2.13 -18.63 -9.58
CA LEU A 211 -1.31 -17.82 -10.50
C LEU A 211 0.16 -18.27 -10.57
N ALA A 212 0.60 -19.17 -9.71
CA ALA A 212 2.00 -19.56 -9.58
C ALA A 212 2.60 -20.12 -10.88
N SER A 213 1.85 -20.94 -11.63
CA SER A 213 2.31 -21.55 -12.89
C SER A 213 2.56 -20.54 -14.01
N ALA A 214 1.91 -19.36 -13.94
CA ALA A 214 2.13 -18.25 -14.85
C ALA A 214 3.26 -17.31 -14.41
N GLY A 215 3.91 -17.58 -13.27
CA GLY A 215 4.96 -16.74 -12.71
C GLY A 215 4.47 -15.41 -12.14
N GLN A 216 3.15 -15.23 -12.03
CA GLN A 216 2.55 -13.99 -11.54
C GLN A 216 2.57 -13.95 -10.01
N ILE A 217 2.94 -12.81 -9.43
CA ILE A 217 3.15 -12.66 -7.99
C ILE A 217 2.03 -11.83 -7.37
N ILE A 218 1.58 -12.26 -6.19
CA ILE A 218 0.65 -11.48 -5.38
C ILE A 218 1.44 -10.55 -4.45
N TYR A 219 0.98 -9.31 -4.39
CA TYR A 219 1.35 -8.31 -3.40
C TYR A 219 0.22 -8.25 -2.38
N THR A 220 0.48 -8.72 -1.16
CA THR A 220 -0.55 -8.62 -0.11
C THR A 220 -0.88 -7.16 0.19
N GLY A 221 -2.15 -6.86 0.22
CA GLY A 221 -2.75 -5.65 0.74
C GLY A 221 -3.67 -5.98 1.92
N ASP A 222 -3.48 -7.14 2.54
CA ASP A 222 -4.21 -7.58 3.73
C ASP A 222 -3.54 -7.03 4.98
N ASP A 223 -4.02 -5.89 5.45
CA ASP A 223 -3.50 -5.21 6.64
C ASP A 223 -3.82 -5.98 7.96
N PHE A 224 -4.49 -7.14 7.91
CA PHE A 224 -4.81 -7.97 9.07
C PHE A 224 -3.95 -9.22 9.23
N HIS A 225 -3.43 -9.78 8.11
CA HIS A 225 -2.75 -11.08 8.08
C HIS A 225 -1.41 -11.05 7.35
N PHE A 226 -0.86 -9.87 7.10
CA PHE A 226 0.31 -9.68 6.23
C PHE A 226 1.56 -10.43 6.70
N ALA A 227 1.76 -10.64 8.00
CA ALA A 227 2.98 -11.27 8.50
C ALA A 227 3.14 -12.70 7.95
N GLU A 228 2.10 -13.52 8.08
CA GLU A 228 2.13 -14.91 7.57
C GLU A 228 2.09 -14.95 6.03
N LEU A 229 1.36 -14.05 5.39
CA LEU A 229 1.28 -13.98 3.93
C LEU A 229 2.64 -13.65 3.30
N ILE A 230 3.40 -12.73 3.91
CA ILE A 230 4.74 -12.34 3.45
C ILE A 230 5.78 -13.40 3.80
N ALA A 231 5.76 -13.93 5.03
CA ALA A 231 6.66 -15.01 5.43
C ALA A 231 6.51 -16.21 4.49
N GLY A 232 5.28 -16.60 4.19
CA GLY A 232 4.98 -17.72 3.32
C GLY A 232 5.37 -19.06 3.93
N VAL A 233 5.30 -20.11 3.10
CA VAL A 233 5.70 -21.48 3.45
C VAL A 233 6.99 -21.90 2.75
N GLY A 234 7.51 -21.07 1.84
CA GLY A 234 8.72 -21.26 1.06
C GLY A 234 9.08 -20.01 0.27
N ASP A 235 10.00 -20.14 -0.67
CA ASP A 235 10.54 -19.02 -1.46
C ASP A 235 10.22 -19.12 -2.96
N GLN A 236 9.34 -20.05 -3.37
CA GLN A 236 8.87 -20.14 -4.74
C GLN A 236 7.63 -19.29 -4.97
N VAL A 237 7.42 -18.84 -6.22
CA VAL A 237 6.20 -18.14 -6.62
C VAL A 237 4.97 -19.00 -6.24
N GLY A 238 3.99 -18.37 -5.60
CA GLY A 238 2.80 -19.06 -5.06
C GLY A 238 2.94 -19.53 -3.61
N GLU A 239 4.14 -19.56 -3.03
CA GLU A 239 4.36 -19.94 -1.63
C GLU A 239 4.37 -18.74 -0.68
N TYR A 240 4.57 -17.53 -1.19
CA TYR A 240 4.59 -16.27 -0.44
C TYR A 240 3.92 -15.14 -1.23
N SER A 241 3.65 -14.04 -0.54
CA SER A 241 3.25 -12.78 -1.16
C SER A 241 4.34 -11.73 -0.98
N HIS A 242 4.54 -10.88 -1.97
CA HIS A 242 5.18 -9.59 -1.78
C HIS A 242 4.27 -8.67 -0.96
N ALA A 243 4.68 -7.45 -0.66
CA ALA A 243 3.89 -6.51 0.12
C ALA A 243 3.58 -5.22 -0.65
N LEU A 244 2.33 -4.76 -0.60
CA LEU A 244 1.94 -3.41 -0.95
C LEU A 244 0.87 -2.95 0.06
N LEU A 245 1.31 -2.37 1.18
CA LEU A 245 0.51 -2.19 2.39
C LEU A 245 0.48 -0.74 2.87
N GLY A 246 -0.68 -0.33 3.36
CA GLY A 246 -0.87 0.95 4.04
C GLY A 246 -0.16 1.02 5.37
N ILE A 247 -0.20 -0.05 6.15
CA ILE A 247 0.44 -0.10 7.48
C ILE A 247 1.96 0.13 7.44
N LEU A 248 2.66 -0.22 6.35
CA LEU A 248 4.11 -0.04 6.25
C LEU A 248 4.54 1.43 6.42
N ASP A 249 3.68 2.38 6.10
CA ASP A 249 3.91 3.81 6.38
C ASP A 249 4.11 4.08 7.88
N ALA A 250 3.29 3.46 8.73
CA ALA A 250 3.38 3.62 10.17
C ALA A 250 4.51 2.80 10.81
N ILE A 251 4.73 1.56 10.36
CA ILE A 251 5.65 0.60 11.00
C ILE A 251 7.00 0.47 10.32
N ALA A 252 7.41 1.44 9.50
CA ALA A 252 8.61 1.31 8.66
C ALA A 252 9.87 0.88 9.42
N ARG A 253 10.10 1.37 10.65
CA ARG A 253 11.29 1.03 11.43
C ARG A 253 11.37 -0.45 11.81
N PRO A 254 10.38 -1.04 12.50
CA PRO A 254 10.42 -2.46 12.83
C PRO A 254 10.30 -3.34 11.58
N ALA A 255 9.42 -2.99 10.63
CA ALA A 255 9.22 -3.77 9.42
C ALA A 255 10.49 -3.84 8.56
N GLY A 256 11.22 -2.73 8.38
CA GLY A 256 12.48 -2.75 7.63
C GLY A 256 13.52 -3.72 8.21
N LEU A 257 13.60 -3.83 9.54
CA LEU A 257 14.45 -4.83 10.19
C LEU A 257 13.91 -6.26 9.98
N ALA A 258 12.59 -6.43 10.08
CA ALA A 258 11.95 -7.73 9.86
C ALA A 258 12.25 -8.26 8.44
N PHE A 259 12.10 -7.45 7.41
CA PHE A 259 12.41 -7.84 6.03
C PHE A 259 13.88 -8.22 5.84
N GLN A 260 14.81 -7.55 6.53
CA GLN A 260 16.22 -7.96 6.51
C GLN A 260 16.42 -9.35 7.14
N PHE A 261 15.79 -9.63 8.28
CA PHE A 261 15.82 -10.98 8.86
C PHE A 261 15.23 -12.03 7.91
N LEU A 262 14.10 -11.70 7.23
CA LEU A 262 13.50 -12.61 6.26
C LEU A 262 14.44 -12.90 5.10
N SER A 263 15.20 -11.89 4.63
CA SER A 263 16.21 -12.05 3.58
C SER A 263 17.38 -12.95 3.99
N HIS A 264 17.60 -13.14 5.29
CA HIS A 264 18.53 -14.14 5.84
C HIS A 264 17.87 -15.52 6.09
N GLY A 265 16.61 -15.72 5.69
CA GLY A 265 15.86 -16.95 5.97
C GLY A 265 15.40 -17.09 7.43
N LEU A 266 15.52 -16.05 8.24
CA LEU A 266 15.16 -16.06 9.65
C LEU A 266 13.68 -15.74 9.87
N HIS A 267 12.78 -16.61 9.34
CA HIS A 267 11.33 -16.46 9.39
C HIS A 267 10.80 -16.22 10.81
N HIS A 268 11.36 -16.89 11.82
CA HIS A 268 10.93 -16.71 13.21
C HIS A 268 11.19 -15.27 13.71
N ARG A 269 12.34 -14.65 13.31
CA ARG A 269 12.65 -13.25 13.65
C ARG A 269 11.71 -12.28 12.95
N PHE A 270 11.43 -12.54 11.69
CA PHE A 270 10.44 -11.77 10.92
C PHE A 270 9.08 -11.78 11.65
N LEU A 271 8.58 -12.94 12.01
CA LEU A 271 7.28 -13.08 12.68
C LEU A 271 7.29 -12.49 14.10
N GLU A 272 8.39 -12.64 14.87
CA GLU A 272 8.54 -12.00 16.19
C GLU A 272 8.36 -10.48 16.12
N ILE A 273 8.88 -9.84 15.07
CA ILE A 273 8.80 -8.40 14.87
C ILE A 273 7.44 -8.00 14.29
N MET A 274 6.92 -8.76 13.32
CA MET A 274 5.73 -8.38 12.57
C MET A 274 4.41 -8.67 13.31
N LYS A 275 4.36 -9.64 14.24
CA LYS A 275 3.12 -9.93 15.00
C LYS A 275 2.62 -8.75 15.85
N PRO A 276 3.45 -8.02 16.64
CA PRO A 276 3.02 -6.78 17.28
C PRO A 276 2.57 -5.71 16.28
N CYS A 277 3.20 -5.65 15.09
CA CYS A 277 2.79 -4.74 14.03
C CYS A 277 1.41 -5.09 13.44
N GLU A 278 1.09 -6.39 13.33
CA GLU A 278 -0.26 -6.84 12.94
C GLU A 278 -1.32 -6.45 13.98
N ASN A 279 -1.02 -6.56 15.27
CA ASN A 279 -1.95 -6.14 16.32
C ASN A 279 -2.25 -4.64 16.22
N LEU A 280 -1.22 -3.83 15.99
CA LEU A 280 -1.37 -2.40 15.71
C LEU A 280 -2.23 -2.18 14.45
N SER A 281 -1.94 -2.91 13.39
CA SER A 281 -2.65 -2.78 12.11
C SER A 281 -4.14 -3.13 12.24
N ARG A 282 -4.49 -4.22 12.93
CA ARG A 282 -5.88 -4.61 13.17
C ARG A 282 -6.70 -3.52 13.86
N HIS A 283 -6.09 -2.82 14.82
CA HIS A 283 -6.73 -1.70 15.50
C HIS A 283 -6.82 -0.47 14.59
N LEU A 284 -5.75 -0.16 13.85
CA LEU A 284 -5.68 0.98 12.95
C LEU A 284 -6.72 0.86 11.82
N PHE A 285 -6.87 -0.33 11.23
CA PHE A 285 -7.77 -0.63 10.13
C PHE A 285 -9.15 -1.17 10.58
N GLN A 286 -9.48 -1.13 11.89
CA GLN A 286 -10.82 -1.49 12.35
C GLN A 286 -11.90 -0.62 11.67
N ASP A 287 -13.12 -1.13 11.66
CA ASP A 287 -14.27 -0.45 11.04
C ASP A 287 -14.50 0.99 11.61
N PRO A 288 -14.75 1.99 10.79
CA PRO A 288 -14.74 2.00 9.33
C PRO A 288 -13.31 1.94 8.75
N THR A 289 -13.01 0.87 8.01
CA THR A 289 -11.65 0.59 7.52
C THR A 289 -11.07 1.74 6.71
N CYS A 290 -11.88 2.44 5.89
CA CYS A 290 -11.43 3.56 5.06
C CYS A 290 -10.86 4.75 5.86
N HIS A 291 -11.07 4.81 7.18
CA HIS A 291 -10.57 5.89 8.07
C HIS A 291 -9.17 5.58 8.66
N TYR A 292 -8.53 4.48 8.31
CA TYR A 292 -7.21 4.09 8.80
C TYR A 292 -6.13 5.16 8.64
N LYS A 293 -6.25 6.01 7.62
CA LYS A 293 -5.29 7.08 7.29
C LYS A 293 -5.07 8.06 8.43
N ALA A 294 -6.12 8.32 9.23
CA ALA A 294 -6.05 9.17 10.42
C ALA A 294 -5.05 8.63 11.45
N GLY A 295 -5.06 7.31 11.67
CA GLY A 295 -4.10 6.66 12.56
C GLY A 295 -2.66 6.73 12.02
N ILE A 296 -2.46 6.60 10.70
CA ILE A 296 -1.13 6.76 10.07
C ILE A 296 -0.58 8.17 10.31
N ALA A 297 -1.37 9.21 10.04
CA ALA A 297 -0.97 10.61 10.25
C ALA A 297 -0.67 10.89 11.74
N TYR A 298 -1.50 10.38 12.65
CA TYR A 298 -1.30 10.49 14.08
C TYR A 298 0.02 9.87 14.53
N LEU A 299 0.32 8.63 14.13
CA LEU A 299 1.58 7.96 14.47
C LEU A 299 2.79 8.67 13.85
N SER A 300 2.67 9.17 12.62
CA SER A 300 3.70 9.95 11.96
C SER A 300 3.98 11.27 12.72
N TRP A 301 2.94 11.93 13.21
CA TRP A 301 3.06 13.11 14.04
C TRP A 301 3.72 12.79 15.39
N LEU A 302 3.32 11.72 16.09
CA LEU A 302 3.94 11.30 17.35
C LEU A 302 5.44 11.00 17.18
N ASP A 303 5.83 10.37 16.07
CA ASP A 303 7.22 10.07 15.71
C ASP A 303 8.03 11.31 15.27
N GLY A 304 7.39 12.47 15.17
CA GLY A 304 8.05 13.73 14.77
C GLY A 304 8.33 13.87 13.28
N ARG A 305 7.73 13.01 12.44
CA ARG A 305 7.88 13.06 10.98
C ARG A 305 7.01 14.10 10.31
N GLN A 306 5.99 14.61 11.00
CA GLN A 306 5.15 15.74 10.58
C GLN A 306 4.79 16.63 11.76
N VAL A 307 4.38 17.85 11.46
CA VAL A 307 4.17 18.91 12.47
C VAL A 307 2.81 18.85 13.17
N ASN A 308 1.83 18.19 12.58
CA ASN A 308 0.46 18.08 13.06
C ASN A 308 -0.09 16.65 12.77
N PRO A 309 -1.16 16.21 13.45
CA PRO A 309 -1.73 14.85 13.24
C PRO A 309 -2.78 14.80 12.11
N TRP A 310 -2.95 15.88 11.33
CA TRP A 310 -4.09 16.03 10.42
C TRP A 310 -3.84 15.41 9.04
N LEU A 311 -4.93 15.04 8.38
CA LEU A 311 -4.98 14.59 6.99
C LEU A 311 -5.54 15.69 6.07
N PRO A 312 -5.25 15.62 4.76
CA PRO A 312 -5.97 16.40 3.77
C PRO A 312 -7.48 16.28 3.95
N LEU A 313 -8.19 17.40 3.76
CA LEU A 313 -9.66 17.51 3.85
C LEU A 313 -10.24 17.10 5.22
N ARG A 314 -9.43 17.02 6.25
CA ARG A 314 -9.84 16.66 7.62
C ARG A 314 -10.57 15.31 7.66
N ALA A 315 -10.04 14.31 6.98
CA ALA A 315 -10.59 12.95 6.94
C ALA A 315 -10.41 12.15 8.26
N ASP A 316 -9.92 12.80 9.31
CA ASP A 316 -9.59 12.26 10.64
C ASP A 316 -10.74 12.29 11.64
N ARG A 317 -11.94 12.78 11.26
CA ARG A 317 -13.03 13.12 12.16
C ARG A 317 -13.75 11.94 12.82
N GLU A 318 -13.56 10.75 12.29
CA GLU A 318 -14.35 9.57 12.65
C GLU A 318 -13.68 8.66 13.70
N ARG A 319 -12.64 9.18 14.39
CA ARG A 319 -11.93 8.43 15.45
C ARG A 319 -11.99 9.20 16.77
N ASP A 320 -12.28 8.49 17.86
CA ASP A 320 -12.34 9.06 19.19
C ASP A 320 -11.00 9.00 19.94
N ALA A 321 -10.93 9.66 21.09
CA ALA A 321 -9.73 9.69 21.93
C ALA A 321 -9.30 8.29 22.40
N SER A 322 -10.25 7.38 22.65
CA SER A 322 -9.95 6.02 23.10
C SER A 322 -9.26 5.21 22.01
N HIS A 323 -9.64 5.42 20.74
CA HIS A 323 -8.94 4.82 19.59
C HIS A 323 -7.47 5.24 19.53
N TYR A 324 -7.21 6.55 19.65
CA TYR A 324 -5.83 7.08 19.58
C TYR A 324 -4.99 6.65 20.78
N GLN A 325 -5.57 6.52 21.97
CA GLN A 325 -4.86 5.99 23.15
C GLN A 325 -4.43 4.54 22.93
N THR A 326 -5.35 3.69 22.47
CA THR A 326 -5.05 2.28 22.16
C THR A 326 -4.03 2.16 21.04
N LEU A 327 -4.12 3.02 20.01
CA LEU A 327 -3.17 3.07 18.90
C LEU A 327 -1.75 3.40 19.39
N LEU A 328 -1.60 4.36 20.33
CA LEU A 328 -0.33 4.69 20.96
C LEU A 328 0.26 3.47 21.69
N ASP A 329 -0.54 2.79 22.53
CA ASP A 329 -0.06 1.66 23.33
C ASP A 329 0.40 0.50 22.42
N LEU A 330 -0.34 0.16 21.38
CA LEU A 330 0.02 -0.85 20.40
C LEU A 330 1.27 -0.44 19.57
N ALA A 331 1.40 0.84 19.22
CA ALA A 331 2.57 1.34 18.49
C ALA A 331 3.85 1.30 19.36
N LEU A 332 3.72 1.52 20.67
CA LEU A 332 4.82 1.35 21.62
C LEU A 332 5.26 -0.11 21.72
N ASP A 333 4.30 -1.05 21.78
CA ASP A 333 4.61 -2.49 21.79
C ASP A 333 5.28 -2.93 20.47
N ALA A 334 4.77 -2.45 19.33
CA ALA A 334 5.35 -2.69 18.01
C ALA A 334 6.69 -1.94 17.77
N ARG A 335 7.14 -1.09 18.69
CA ARG A 335 8.41 -0.31 18.57
C ARG A 335 8.48 0.61 17.35
N VAL A 336 7.38 1.24 17.05
CA VAL A 336 7.24 2.12 15.87
C VAL A 336 8.13 3.37 15.99
N PHE A 337 8.22 3.94 17.20
CA PHE A 337 8.83 5.25 17.43
C PHE A 337 10.36 5.21 17.55
N ALA A 338 11.03 6.25 17.03
CA ALA A 338 12.44 6.49 17.27
C ALA A 338 12.70 6.79 18.75
N ASP A 339 11.83 7.59 19.37
CA ASP A 339 11.84 7.94 20.78
C ASP A 339 10.44 7.73 21.39
N ALA A 340 10.27 6.62 22.09
CA ALA A 340 9.03 6.26 22.76
C ALA A 340 8.63 7.26 23.88
N SER A 341 9.60 7.89 24.52
CA SER A 341 9.35 8.85 25.59
C SER A 341 8.82 10.18 25.03
N ALA A 342 9.42 10.65 23.94
CA ALA A 342 8.95 11.83 23.22
C ALA A 342 7.54 11.62 22.66
N ALA A 343 7.24 10.45 22.07
CA ALA A 343 5.92 10.11 21.56
C ALA A 343 4.86 10.14 22.67
N LYS A 344 5.14 9.51 23.84
CA LYS A 344 4.26 9.54 25.01
C LYS A 344 4.02 10.96 25.54
N ALA A 345 5.07 11.80 25.59
CA ALA A 345 4.95 13.17 26.05
C ALA A 345 4.05 14.00 25.09
N LYS A 346 4.22 13.79 23.79
CA LYS A 346 3.48 14.49 22.75
C LYS A 346 1.98 14.12 22.76
N ALA A 347 1.65 12.85 22.96
CA ALA A 347 0.28 12.35 23.04
C ALA A 347 -0.55 12.94 24.17
N LYS A 348 0.07 13.46 25.25
CA LYS A 348 -0.63 14.10 26.37
C LYS A 348 -1.18 15.49 26.06
N ASN A 349 -0.84 16.05 24.91
CA ASN A 349 -1.19 17.41 24.50
C ASN A 349 -2.36 17.46 23.51
N ILE A 350 -3.06 16.33 23.32
CA ILE A 350 -4.32 16.22 22.57
C ILE A 350 -5.46 15.82 23.56
#